data_152939233dd3b31da53f3e42ddc55933
#
_entry.id   152939233dd3b31da53f3e42ddc55933
#
_cell.length_a   1.000
_cell.length_b   1.000
_cell.length_c   1.000
_cell.angle_alpha   90.00
_cell.angle_beta   90.00
_cell.angle_gamma   90.00
#
_symmetry.space_group_name_H-M   'P 1'
#
loop_
_entity.id
_entity.type
_entity.pdbx_description
1 polymer ?
#
loop_
_entity_poly.entity_id
_entity_poly.type
_entity_poly.pdbx_seq_one_letter_code
_entity_poly.pdbx_strand_id
1 'polypeptide(L)'
;MSGAELSIDVHQQKFLAEGDTAMHAILSVTARGGPARPPATAAEVLLVDCSSSMRHPHTKIEEAKRAAAAAIDVLPDGVLFAVVRGTEIATMVYPHDEHLVAASEETRRTARREVAHLGAYGGTAMGRWLDLARRLFAGHAGAVCHAILLTDGKNQSETREELVSTLNSCEGRFVCDARGVGDGWVPDELAEIVKVLRGGADSVVEDRKLTGDFRELIGAALTKVLPEVRLRIGTMGYSSLRFVKQVRPHEYDLTDRCRPAGDGEVVLSLGSFSGAESRDYHVRVDLDPALEPSYEEDRQLAWAAFEPVAGVRADDEAVVVGRWTHDRVQPTLVHPMVLQYTAQAELAEALTAGGNALAANRAEDAERAWGTAVRLATEQGNEEILARLRRVVDVLDAGAGRVRLRPDAGRSAILNVVISRVSRIGPEPTAGEPEPAPGQPPVACPKCRKLSPAGARFCTGCRAPLAEATA
;
A
#
# COMPACT_ATOMS: atom_id res chain seq x y z
N MET A 1 6.60 -30.90 9.09
CA MET A 1 6.96 -29.51 9.45
C MET A 1 6.66 -28.66 8.23
N SER A 2 5.58 -27.91 8.22
CA SER A 2 5.21 -27.06 7.08
C SER A 2 6.11 -25.82 7.10
N GLY A 3 7.02 -25.73 6.13
CA GLY A 3 7.78 -24.51 5.84
C GLY A 3 6.85 -23.39 5.39
N ALA A 4 7.40 -22.20 5.21
CA ALA A 4 6.67 -21.11 4.55
C ALA A 4 6.38 -21.49 3.09
N GLU A 5 5.19 -21.13 2.61
CA GLU A 5 4.72 -21.38 1.24
C GLU A 5 4.29 -20.05 0.62
N LEU A 6 4.69 -19.83 -0.63
CA LEU A 6 4.30 -18.68 -1.45
C LEU A 6 3.47 -19.16 -2.64
N SER A 7 2.34 -18.52 -2.88
CA SER A 7 1.48 -18.80 -4.03
C SER A 7 1.12 -17.53 -4.81
N ILE A 8 0.82 -17.68 -6.10
CA ILE A 8 0.35 -16.61 -6.97
C ILE A 8 -0.95 -17.09 -7.64
N ASP A 9 -2.06 -16.42 -7.32
CA ASP A 9 -3.32 -16.60 -8.01
C ASP A 9 -3.51 -15.48 -9.04
N VAL A 10 -3.90 -15.83 -10.29
CA VAL A 10 -4.13 -14.87 -11.37
C VAL A 10 -5.62 -14.67 -11.58
N HIS A 11 -6.09 -13.43 -11.39
CA HIS A 11 -7.46 -13.01 -11.65
C HIS A 11 -7.46 -12.07 -12.85
N GLN A 12 -8.04 -12.48 -13.96
CA GLN A 12 -7.94 -11.74 -15.22
C GLN A 12 -9.22 -11.79 -16.03
N GLN A 13 -9.40 -10.81 -16.90
CA GLN A 13 -10.37 -10.88 -17.96
C GLN A 13 -9.74 -11.62 -19.13
N LYS A 14 -10.01 -12.92 -19.25
CA LYS A 14 -9.37 -13.80 -20.23
C LYS A 14 -9.75 -13.46 -21.68
N PHE A 15 -11.00 -13.00 -21.93
CA PHE A 15 -11.53 -12.80 -23.26
C PHE A 15 -11.25 -11.39 -23.78
N LEU A 16 -10.72 -11.34 -25.00
CA LEU A 16 -10.37 -10.11 -25.72
C LEU A 16 -11.28 -9.95 -26.95
N ALA A 17 -11.78 -8.74 -27.19
CA ALA A 17 -12.46 -8.40 -28.43
C ALA A 17 -11.46 -8.17 -29.57
N GLU A 18 -11.94 -8.17 -30.81
CA GLU A 18 -11.14 -7.72 -31.94
C GLU A 18 -10.69 -6.27 -31.76
N GLY A 19 -9.37 -6.03 -31.89
CA GLY A 19 -8.78 -4.71 -31.69
C GLY A 19 -8.40 -4.38 -30.25
N ASP A 20 -8.67 -5.26 -29.29
CA ASP A 20 -8.13 -5.09 -27.93
C ASP A 20 -6.61 -5.22 -27.94
N THR A 21 -5.93 -4.22 -27.38
CA THR A 21 -4.47 -4.12 -27.33
C THR A 21 -3.92 -4.11 -25.90
N ALA A 22 -4.75 -4.44 -24.92
CA ALA A 22 -4.33 -4.45 -23.52
C ALA A 22 -5.04 -5.54 -22.72
N MET A 23 -4.28 -6.18 -21.84
CA MET A 23 -4.78 -7.14 -20.84
C MET A 23 -4.53 -6.60 -19.44
N HIS A 24 -5.54 -6.72 -18.58
CA HIS A 24 -5.46 -6.41 -17.15
C HIS A 24 -5.58 -7.68 -16.34
N ALA A 25 -4.65 -7.89 -15.41
CA ALA A 25 -4.66 -9.01 -14.48
C ALA A 25 -4.35 -8.54 -13.05
N ILE A 26 -4.93 -9.23 -12.06
CA ILE A 26 -4.56 -9.09 -10.66
C ILE A 26 -3.78 -10.34 -10.26
N LEU A 27 -2.56 -10.14 -9.78
CA LEU A 27 -1.73 -11.18 -9.19
C LEU A 27 -1.91 -11.11 -7.67
N SER A 28 -2.60 -12.09 -7.09
CA SER A 28 -2.72 -12.23 -5.64
C SER A 28 -1.57 -13.08 -5.11
N VAL A 29 -0.60 -12.42 -4.51
CA VAL A 29 0.56 -13.06 -3.89
C VAL A 29 0.23 -13.36 -2.44
N THR A 30 0.22 -14.64 -2.09
CA THR A 30 -0.12 -15.11 -0.74
C THR A 30 1.05 -15.86 -0.12
N ALA A 31 1.40 -15.49 1.13
CA ALA A 31 2.31 -16.25 1.97
C ALA A 31 1.52 -17.01 3.02
N ARG A 32 1.80 -18.30 3.20
CA ARG A 32 1.17 -19.17 4.19
C ARG A 32 2.21 -19.92 5.02
N GLY A 33 1.88 -20.17 6.28
CA GLY A 33 2.77 -20.89 7.19
C GLY A 33 3.96 -20.03 7.59
N GLY A 34 4.91 -20.64 8.26
CA GLY A 34 6.13 -19.99 8.72
C GLY A 34 7.17 -21.05 9.10
N PRO A 35 8.41 -20.67 9.30
CA PRO A 35 9.40 -21.59 9.82
C PRO A 35 8.91 -22.12 11.16
N ALA A 36 9.15 -23.39 11.45
CA ALA A 36 8.83 -24.03 12.75
C ALA A 36 9.56 -23.38 13.95
N ARG A 37 10.41 -22.42 13.68
CA ARG A 37 11.06 -21.54 14.62
C ARG A 37 10.61 -20.11 14.35
N PRO A 38 10.38 -19.26 15.38
CA PRO A 38 10.20 -17.83 15.16
C PRO A 38 11.37 -17.31 14.30
N PRO A 39 11.11 -16.31 13.41
CA PRO A 39 12.17 -15.78 12.57
C PRO A 39 13.36 -15.43 13.43
N ALA A 40 14.55 -15.80 12.95
CA ALA A 40 15.77 -15.41 13.59
C ALA A 40 15.74 -13.87 13.66
N THR A 41 15.54 -13.34 14.84
CA THR A 41 15.67 -11.94 15.22
C THR A 41 14.85 -10.94 14.36
N ALA A 42 13.80 -10.35 14.92
CA ALA A 42 13.21 -9.13 14.41
C ALA A 42 14.07 -7.93 14.87
N ALA A 43 14.16 -6.91 14.04
CA ALA A 43 14.87 -5.67 14.32
C ALA A 43 13.99 -4.45 14.04
N GLU A 44 13.88 -3.55 15.02
CA GLU A 44 13.00 -2.38 14.99
C GLU A 44 13.78 -1.09 15.20
N VAL A 45 13.61 -0.08 14.34
CA VAL A 45 14.22 1.25 14.51
C VAL A 45 13.14 2.31 14.55
N LEU A 46 13.08 3.05 15.66
CA LEU A 46 12.17 4.17 15.83
C LEU A 46 12.87 5.48 15.42
N LEU A 47 12.40 6.11 14.36
CA LEU A 47 12.90 7.38 13.84
C LEU A 47 11.96 8.50 14.31
N VAL A 48 12.38 9.29 15.29
CA VAL A 48 11.54 10.31 15.93
C VAL A 48 12.01 11.70 15.48
N ASP A 49 11.13 12.41 14.79
CA ASP A 49 11.35 13.81 14.43
C ASP A 49 11.47 14.67 15.69
N CYS A 50 12.60 15.36 15.79
CA CYS A 50 12.91 16.32 16.84
C CYS A 50 13.27 17.69 16.25
N SER A 51 12.80 17.98 15.05
CA SER A 51 12.98 19.28 14.40
C SER A 51 12.25 20.41 15.14
N SER A 52 12.56 21.66 14.78
CA SER A 52 12.00 22.83 15.43
C SER A 52 10.48 22.94 15.30
N SER A 53 9.86 22.37 14.27
CA SER A 53 8.41 22.30 14.08
C SER A 53 7.69 21.52 15.18
N MET A 54 8.34 20.51 15.75
CA MET A 54 7.83 19.71 16.86
C MET A 54 7.67 20.50 18.17
N ARG A 55 8.19 21.74 18.22
CA ARG A 55 8.09 22.62 19.42
C ARG A 55 6.71 23.26 19.58
N HIS A 56 6.01 23.49 18.47
CA HIS A 56 4.74 24.22 18.49
C HIS A 56 3.63 23.49 17.70
N PRO A 57 2.49 23.18 18.34
CA PRO A 57 2.27 23.24 19.78
C PRO A 57 3.17 22.27 20.54
N HIS A 58 3.52 22.58 21.77
CA HIS A 58 4.43 21.78 22.61
C HIS A 58 3.93 20.33 22.82
N THR A 59 2.67 20.08 22.57
CA THR A 59 2.05 18.75 22.61
C THR A 59 2.65 17.79 21.59
N LYS A 60 3.09 18.24 20.41
CA LYS A 60 3.63 17.38 19.35
C LYS A 60 4.83 16.55 19.81
N ILE A 61 5.86 17.19 20.38
CA ILE A 61 7.04 16.46 20.86
C ILE A 61 6.70 15.56 22.06
N GLU A 62 5.80 15.99 22.96
CA GLU A 62 5.39 15.17 24.10
C GLU A 62 4.60 13.93 23.65
N GLU A 63 3.84 14.03 22.59
CA GLU A 63 3.11 12.91 21.99
C GLU A 63 4.02 11.96 21.25
N ALA A 64 4.99 12.47 20.50
CA ALA A 64 6.02 11.66 19.88
C ALA A 64 6.80 10.86 20.94
N LYS A 65 7.15 11.47 22.08
CA LYS A 65 7.78 10.77 23.22
C LYS A 65 6.87 9.67 23.77
N ARG A 66 5.58 9.96 23.99
CA ARG A 66 4.63 8.96 24.49
C ARG A 66 4.46 7.79 23.52
N ALA A 67 4.36 8.09 22.22
CA ALA A 67 4.24 7.09 21.18
C ALA A 67 5.49 6.21 21.09
N ALA A 68 6.67 6.81 21.08
CA ALA A 68 7.95 6.08 21.09
C ALA A 68 8.09 5.22 22.36
N ALA A 69 7.72 5.75 23.53
CA ALA A 69 7.73 4.97 24.77
C ALA A 69 6.77 3.77 24.70
N ALA A 70 5.55 3.98 24.17
CA ALA A 70 4.59 2.89 24.00
C ALA A 70 5.06 1.84 22.99
N ALA A 71 5.72 2.27 21.91
CA ALA A 71 6.35 1.38 20.94
C ALA A 71 7.44 0.52 21.60
N ILE A 72 8.30 1.14 22.40
CA ILE A 72 9.35 0.42 23.16
C ILE A 72 8.74 -0.60 24.13
N ASP A 73 7.65 -0.26 24.82
CA ASP A 73 7.02 -1.12 25.82
C ASP A 73 6.45 -2.43 25.25
N VAL A 74 6.05 -2.43 23.99
CA VAL A 74 5.45 -3.60 23.33
C VAL A 74 6.46 -4.50 22.63
N LEU A 75 7.75 -4.10 22.57
CA LEU A 75 8.80 -4.94 21.99
C LEU A 75 8.98 -6.22 22.86
N PRO A 76 8.83 -7.42 22.30
CA PRO A 76 9.12 -8.65 23.00
C PRO A 76 10.62 -8.76 23.36
N ASP A 77 10.92 -9.51 24.42
CA ASP A 77 12.30 -9.79 24.80
C ASP A 77 13.05 -10.46 23.64
N GLY A 78 14.29 -9.99 23.41
CA GLY A 78 15.16 -10.50 22.37
C GLY A 78 15.00 -9.81 21.00
N VAL A 79 13.94 -9.04 20.75
CA VAL A 79 13.84 -8.19 19.55
C VAL A 79 14.96 -7.14 19.60
N LEU A 80 15.71 -7.01 18.50
CA LEU A 80 16.75 -5.99 18.39
C LEU A 80 16.11 -4.63 18.16
N PHE A 81 16.54 -3.58 18.84
CA PHE A 81 15.97 -2.26 18.59
C PHE A 81 16.95 -1.11 18.80
N ALA A 82 16.58 0.04 18.22
CA ALA A 82 17.22 1.32 18.46
C ALA A 82 16.20 2.46 18.36
N VAL A 83 16.53 3.59 18.98
CA VAL A 83 15.79 4.85 18.83
C VAL A 83 16.75 5.90 18.28
N VAL A 84 16.30 6.57 17.23
CA VAL A 84 17.04 7.62 16.52
C VAL A 84 16.30 8.94 16.65
N ARG A 85 17.03 9.99 17.00
CA ARG A 85 16.57 11.37 16.90
C ARG A 85 16.84 11.89 15.51
N GLY A 86 15.80 12.33 14.84
CA GLY A 86 15.85 12.96 13.53
C GLY A 86 15.80 14.49 13.63
N THR A 87 16.78 15.14 13.02
CA THR A 87 16.82 16.58 12.77
C THR A 87 17.38 16.78 11.36
N GLU A 88 18.13 17.86 11.08
CA GLU A 88 18.99 17.95 9.87
C GLU A 88 20.12 16.90 9.86
N ILE A 89 20.33 16.24 10.98
CA ILE A 89 21.19 15.06 11.13
C ILE A 89 20.42 13.95 11.84
N ALA A 90 20.89 12.71 11.70
CA ALA A 90 20.41 11.57 12.48
C ALA A 90 21.38 11.29 13.63
N THR A 91 20.86 11.12 14.85
CA THR A 91 21.67 10.78 16.02
C THR A 91 21.01 9.70 16.85
N MET A 92 21.83 8.78 17.38
CA MET A 92 21.34 7.75 18.28
C MET A 92 20.82 8.38 19.59
N VAL A 93 19.64 7.91 20.02
CA VAL A 93 19.07 8.19 21.35
C VAL A 93 19.35 7.01 22.25
N TYR A 94 19.07 5.80 21.74
CA TYR A 94 19.37 4.57 22.46
C TYR A 94 19.52 3.41 21.45
N PRO A 95 20.57 2.59 21.64
CA PRO A 95 21.77 2.86 22.44
C PRO A 95 22.52 4.10 21.95
N HIS A 96 23.55 4.54 22.66
CA HIS A 96 24.29 5.77 22.28
C HIS A 96 25.22 5.55 21.08
N ASP A 97 25.69 4.33 20.88
CA ASP A 97 26.53 3.95 19.74
C ASP A 97 25.68 3.38 18.60
N GLU A 98 26.17 3.44 17.36
CA GLU A 98 25.48 2.93 16.17
C GLU A 98 25.42 1.39 16.15
N HIS A 99 24.56 0.80 16.96
CA HIS A 99 24.22 -0.63 16.95
C HIS A 99 22.81 -0.86 17.48
N LEU A 100 22.30 -2.07 17.28
CA LEU A 100 21.01 -2.51 17.83
C LEU A 100 21.25 -3.29 19.14
N VAL A 101 20.34 -3.15 20.11
CA VAL A 101 20.36 -3.90 21.36
C VAL A 101 19.15 -4.80 21.49
N ALA A 102 19.29 -5.94 22.15
CA ALA A 102 18.16 -6.81 22.44
C ALA A 102 17.22 -6.18 23.47
N ALA A 103 15.92 -6.20 23.19
CA ALA A 103 14.91 -5.77 24.13
C ALA A 103 14.90 -6.67 25.36
N SER A 104 14.88 -6.04 26.52
CA SER A 104 14.72 -6.63 27.83
C SER A 104 14.03 -5.60 28.72
N GLU A 105 13.58 -5.96 29.91
CA GLU A 105 13.00 -4.99 30.84
C GLU A 105 13.96 -3.81 31.13
N GLU A 106 15.25 -4.10 31.28
CA GLU A 106 16.26 -3.08 31.54
C GLU A 106 16.48 -2.14 30.34
N THR A 107 16.68 -2.72 29.14
CA THR A 107 16.96 -1.93 27.94
C THR A 107 15.74 -1.08 27.55
N ARG A 108 14.50 -1.62 27.64
CA ARG A 108 13.28 -0.83 27.44
C ARG A 108 13.14 0.31 28.43
N ARG A 109 13.40 0.06 29.73
CA ARG A 109 13.34 1.10 30.76
C ARG A 109 14.37 2.20 30.53
N THR A 110 15.59 1.85 30.11
CA THR A 110 16.64 2.82 29.78
C THR A 110 16.26 3.63 28.55
N ALA A 111 15.84 2.98 27.46
CA ALA A 111 15.41 3.67 26.24
C ALA A 111 14.27 4.67 26.50
N ARG A 112 13.27 4.32 27.31
CA ARG A 112 12.18 5.25 27.69
C ARG A 112 12.68 6.47 28.45
N ARG A 113 13.68 6.32 29.31
CA ARG A 113 14.32 7.47 29.99
C ARG A 113 14.98 8.40 29.01
N GLU A 114 15.75 7.85 28.07
CA GLU A 114 16.42 8.65 27.03
C GLU A 114 15.40 9.37 26.12
N VAL A 115 14.34 8.68 25.71
CA VAL A 115 13.24 9.26 24.94
C VAL A 115 12.57 10.41 25.67
N ALA A 116 12.38 10.32 27.00
CA ALA A 116 11.77 11.38 27.78
C ALA A 116 12.57 12.70 27.76
N HIS A 117 13.88 12.63 27.50
CA HIS A 117 14.77 13.80 27.40
C HIS A 117 14.87 14.40 26.00
N LEU A 118 14.19 13.85 24.99
CA LEU A 118 14.18 14.40 23.65
C LEU A 118 13.68 15.87 23.65
N GLY A 119 14.40 16.72 22.95
CA GLY A 119 14.06 18.12 22.72
C GLY A 119 13.91 18.41 21.23
N ALA A 120 13.06 19.38 20.89
CA ALA A 120 12.80 19.79 19.53
C ALA A 120 13.67 20.99 19.11
N TYR A 121 14.54 20.77 18.09
CA TYR A 121 15.43 21.80 17.51
C TYR A 121 15.97 21.33 16.15
N GLY A 122 16.50 22.25 15.37
CA GLY A 122 17.11 21.96 14.07
C GLY A 122 16.11 21.83 12.93
N GLY A 123 16.55 21.32 11.80
CA GLY A 123 15.81 21.10 10.58
C GLY A 123 15.31 19.64 10.46
N THR A 124 14.92 19.25 9.22
CA THR A 124 14.38 17.93 8.90
C THR A 124 15.07 17.38 7.66
N ALA A 125 15.76 16.25 7.78
CA ALA A 125 16.42 15.51 6.69
C ALA A 125 16.10 14.01 6.83
N MET A 126 14.91 13.60 6.37
CA MET A 126 14.38 12.25 6.54
C MET A 126 15.27 11.17 5.89
N GLY A 127 15.90 11.47 4.75
CA GLY A 127 16.83 10.55 4.11
C GLY A 127 18.01 10.19 5.01
N ARG A 128 18.56 11.16 5.75
CA ARG A 128 19.67 10.90 6.69
C ARG A 128 19.24 9.97 7.83
N TRP A 129 17.99 10.08 8.28
CA TRP A 129 17.45 9.19 9.31
C TRP A 129 17.30 7.76 8.79
N LEU A 130 16.79 7.63 7.56
CA LEU A 130 16.64 6.34 6.87
C LEU A 130 18.00 5.70 6.55
N ASP A 131 19.02 6.50 6.19
CA ASP A 131 20.38 5.98 5.99
C ASP A 131 20.99 5.44 7.29
N LEU A 132 20.78 6.12 8.42
CA LEU A 132 21.20 5.59 9.71
C LEU A 132 20.49 4.26 10.04
N ALA A 133 19.17 4.17 9.81
CA ALA A 133 18.44 2.91 9.97
C ALA A 133 19.03 1.80 9.07
N ARG A 134 19.34 2.10 7.81
CA ARG A 134 19.99 1.16 6.88
C ARG A 134 21.33 0.65 7.41
N ARG A 135 22.16 1.52 8.00
CA ARG A 135 23.45 1.13 8.60
C ARG A 135 23.23 0.24 9.82
N LEU A 136 22.27 0.59 10.70
CA LEU A 136 21.92 -0.21 11.86
C LEU A 136 21.47 -1.63 11.48
N PHE A 137 20.72 -1.78 10.39
CA PHE A 137 20.25 -3.07 9.90
C PHE A 137 21.32 -3.87 9.12
N ALA A 138 22.39 -3.25 8.66
CA ALA A 138 23.36 -3.88 7.75
C ALA A 138 24.01 -5.16 8.31
N GLY A 139 24.19 -5.25 9.64
CA GLY A 139 24.71 -6.43 10.32
C GLY A 139 23.70 -7.56 10.53
N HIS A 140 22.45 -7.39 10.13
CA HIS A 140 21.33 -8.27 10.50
C HIS A 140 20.55 -8.78 9.27
N ALA A 141 21.25 -9.17 8.20
CA ALA A 141 20.66 -9.57 6.92
C ALA A 141 19.66 -10.74 6.98
N GLY A 142 19.64 -11.52 8.05
CA GLY A 142 18.67 -12.61 8.27
C GLY A 142 17.48 -12.20 9.16
N ALA A 143 17.45 -10.97 9.65
CA ALA A 143 16.37 -10.46 10.49
C ALA A 143 15.27 -9.81 9.65
N VAL A 144 14.03 -9.83 10.17
CA VAL A 144 12.97 -8.95 9.67
C VAL A 144 13.24 -7.55 10.20
N CYS A 145 13.68 -6.66 9.33
CA CYS A 145 14.04 -5.29 9.65
C CYS A 145 12.87 -4.35 9.36
N HIS A 146 12.44 -3.60 10.37
CA HIS A 146 11.34 -2.64 10.27
C HIS A 146 11.72 -1.31 10.92
N ALA A 147 11.28 -0.21 10.33
CA ALA A 147 11.44 1.13 10.87
C ALA A 147 10.08 1.84 10.95
N ILE A 148 9.89 2.65 11.98
CA ILE A 148 8.76 3.57 12.09
C ILE A 148 9.29 4.99 12.08
N LEU A 149 8.83 5.78 11.11
CA LEU A 149 9.17 7.19 10.95
C LEU A 149 8.00 8.05 11.43
N LEU A 150 8.26 8.89 12.41
CA LEU A 150 7.31 9.86 12.96
C LEU A 150 7.81 11.26 12.64
N THR A 151 7.01 12.08 11.92
CA THR A 151 7.37 13.45 11.56
C THR A 151 6.17 14.39 11.57
N ASP A 152 6.39 15.65 11.89
CA ASP A 152 5.41 16.75 11.72
C ASP A 152 5.88 17.78 10.69
N GLY A 153 7.01 17.55 10.04
CA GLY A 153 7.70 18.53 9.22
C GLY A 153 7.85 18.14 7.75
N LYS A 154 8.35 19.11 7.01
CA LYS A 154 8.80 18.96 5.62
C LYS A 154 10.25 18.52 5.61
N ASN A 155 10.62 17.74 4.63
CA ASN A 155 12.01 17.39 4.34
C ASN A 155 12.75 18.58 3.71
N GLN A 156 13.20 19.53 4.52
CA GLN A 156 13.73 20.82 4.06
C GLN A 156 15.24 21.00 4.23
N SER A 157 15.92 20.06 4.87
CA SER A 157 17.36 20.11 5.13
C SER A 157 18.17 19.15 4.25
N GLU A 158 17.53 18.59 3.24
CA GLU A 158 18.15 17.82 2.14
C GLU A 158 17.35 18.06 0.85
N THR A 159 17.97 17.83 -0.30
CA THR A 159 17.28 17.91 -1.59
C THR A 159 16.44 16.67 -1.86
N ARG A 160 15.48 16.78 -2.79
CA ARG A 160 14.70 15.63 -3.23
C ARG A 160 15.59 14.55 -3.85
N GLU A 161 16.59 14.94 -4.60
CA GLU A 161 17.56 14.03 -5.24
C GLU A 161 18.35 13.24 -4.21
N GLU A 162 18.77 13.88 -3.11
CA GLU A 162 19.45 13.23 -1.98
C GLU A 162 18.52 12.21 -1.31
N LEU A 163 17.27 12.58 -1.02
CA LEU A 163 16.28 11.67 -0.46
C LEU A 163 16.05 10.45 -1.37
N VAL A 164 15.82 10.66 -2.67
CA VAL A 164 15.61 9.58 -3.65
C VAL A 164 16.83 8.66 -3.74
N SER A 165 18.04 9.20 -3.74
CA SER A 165 19.29 8.43 -3.74
C SER A 165 19.37 7.53 -2.49
N THR A 166 19.05 8.09 -1.33
CA THR A 166 19.03 7.34 -0.07
C THR A 166 17.97 6.25 -0.09
N LEU A 167 16.76 6.56 -0.54
CA LEU A 167 15.67 5.58 -0.64
C LEU A 167 16.06 4.40 -1.54
N ASN A 168 16.69 4.66 -2.69
CA ASN A 168 17.19 3.60 -3.58
C ASN A 168 18.24 2.71 -2.88
N SER A 169 19.04 3.26 -1.97
CA SER A 169 20.03 2.51 -1.19
C SER A 169 19.38 1.68 -0.07
N CYS A 170 18.21 2.09 0.41
CA CYS A 170 17.44 1.43 1.45
C CYS A 170 16.49 0.35 0.91
N GLU A 171 16.14 0.39 -0.37
CA GLU A 171 15.17 -0.53 -0.98
C GLU A 171 15.53 -2.00 -0.76
N GLY A 172 14.55 -2.79 -0.28
CA GLY A 172 14.75 -4.22 0.02
C GLY A 172 15.64 -4.51 1.23
N ARG A 173 16.01 -3.49 2.02
CA ARG A 173 16.81 -3.66 3.24
C ARG A 173 15.95 -3.72 4.50
N PHE A 174 14.87 -2.97 4.53
CA PHE A 174 13.90 -2.91 5.60
C PHE A 174 12.57 -2.36 5.11
N VAL A 175 11.50 -2.57 5.85
CA VAL A 175 10.20 -1.93 5.64
C VAL A 175 10.11 -0.69 6.52
N CYS A 176 9.50 0.39 6.04
CA CYS A 176 9.31 1.60 6.83
C CYS A 176 7.86 2.07 6.78
N ASP A 177 7.20 2.10 7.92
CA ASP A 177 5.93 2.79 8.11
C ASP A 177 6.16 4.25 8.49
N ALA A 178 5.36 5.18 7.95
CA ALA A 178 5.47 6.60 8.23
C ALA A 178 4.19 7.17 8.85
N ARG A 179 4.34 8.05 9.82
CA ARG A 179 3.23 8.74 10.49
C ARG A 179 3.45 10.25 10.49
N GLY A 180 2.52 10.96 9.83
CA GLY A 180 2.48 12.42 9.85
C GLY A 180 1.69 12.93 11.06
N VAL A 181 2.27 13.81 11.87
CA VAL A 181 1.65 14.42 13.05
C VAL A 181 1.35 15.88 12.76
N GLY A 182 0.15 16.33 13.14
CA GLY A 182 -0.24 17.73 12.93
C GLY A 182 -0.47 18.05 11.44
N ASP A 183 0.02 19.20 10.98
CA ASP A 183 -0.31 19.78 9.67
C ASP A 183 0.89 20.35 8.89
N GLY A 184 2.11 20.13 9.36
CA GLY A 184 3.33 20.65 8.75
C GLY A 184 3.95 19.76 7.68
N TRP A 185 3.67 18.47 7.67
CA TRP A 185 4.28 17.47 6.79
C TRP A 185 3.70 17.45 5.38
N VAL A 186 4.39 16.78 4.45
CA VAL A 186 4.04 16.70 3.03
C VAL A 186 3.64 15.26 2.67
N PRO A 187 2.37 15.04 2.24
CA PRO A 187 1.87 13.69 1.92
C PRO A 187 2.70 12.98 0.85
N ASP A 188 3.17 13.69 -0.18
CA ASP A 188 3.95 13.09 -1.27
C ASP A 188 5.32 12.59 -0.82
N GLU A 189 5.98 13.28 0.14
CA GLU A 189 7.25 12.82 0.70
C GLU A 189 7.09 11.52 1.48
N LEU A 190 6.08 11.43 2.34
CA LEU A 190 5.79 10.20 3.08
C LEU A 190 5.35 9.07 2.14
N ALA A 191 4.51 9.37 1.16
CA ALA A 191 4.08 8.39 0.16
C ALA A 191 5.27 7.85 -0.66
N GLU A 192 6.25 8.68 -1.01
CA GLU A 192 7.47 8.25 -1.71
C GLU A 192 8.33 7.33 -0.84
N ILE A 193 8.52 7.66 0.45
CA ILE A 193 9.26 6.85 1.40
C ILE A 193 8.64 5.45 1.52
N VAL A 194 7.34 5.39 1.84
CA VAL A 194 6.67 4.10 2.08
C VAL A 194 6.47 3.28 0.80
N LYS A 195 6.32 3.94 -0.36
CA LYS A 195 6.32 3.26 -1.67
C LYS A 195 7.62 2.49 -1.90
N VAL A 196 8.77 3.11 -1.65
CA VAL A 196 10.08 2.48 -1.85
C VAL A 196 10.35 1.42 -0.78
N LEU A 197 9.98 1.70 0.47
CA LEU A 197 10.27 0.85 1.63
C LEU A 197 9.12 -0.10 2.01
N ARG A 198 8.07 -0.21 1.17
CA ARG A 198 6.98 -1.20 1.27
C ARG A 198 6.18 -1.15 2.57
N GLY A 199 6.16 -0.03 3.27
CA GLY A 199 5.33 0.19 4.46
C GLY A 199 4.02 0.88 4.13
N GLY A 200 3.36 1.47 5.13
CA GLY A 200 2.17 2.30 5.00
C GLY A 200 2.40 3.71 5.52
N ALA A 201 1.70 4.70 4.96
CA ALA A 201 1.68 6.04 5.51
C ALA A 201 0.28 6.41 5.96
N ASP A 202 0.20 7.09 7.10
CA ASP A 202 -1.05 7.67 7.59
C ASP A 202 -0.78 8.96 8.37
N SER A 203 -1.83 9.72 8.63
CA SER A 203 -1.77 10.89 9.50
C SER A 203 -2.39 10.58 10.85
N VAL A 204 -1.78 11.10 11.89
CA VAL A 204 -2.35 11.05 13.23
C VAL A 204 -3.13 12.34 13.48
N VAL A 205 -4.46 12.24 13.42
CA VAL A 205 -5.36 13.40 13.64
C VAL A 205 -5.69 13.59 15.13
N GLU A 206 -5.64 12.51 15.89
CA GLU A 206 -5.91 12.53 17.33
C GLU A 206 -4.73 11.93 18.08
N ASP A 207 -4.09 12.75 18.87
CA ASP A 207 -2.91 12.44 19.66
C ASP A 207 -3.06 11.20 20.57
N ARG A 208 -4.30 10.96 21.02
CA ARG A 208 -4.62 9.80 21.88
C ARG A 208 -4.56 8.45 21.17
N LYS A 209 -4.65 8.43 19.84
CA LYS A 209 -4.61 7.21 19.02
C LYS A 209 -3.21 6.77 18.69
N LEU A 210 -2.23 7.67 18.75
CA LEU A 210 -0.85 7.43 18.36
C LEU A 210 -0.24 6.20 19.06
N THR A 211 -0.48 6.05 20.37
CA THR A 211 0.01 4.89 21.13
C THR A 211 -0.58 3.56 20.67
N GLY A 212 -1.87 3.53 20.33
CA GLY A 212 -2.54 2.34 19.79
C GLY A 212 -2.01 1.96 18.41
N ASP A 213 -1.88 2.95 17.55
CA ASP A 213 -1.37 2.81 16.18
C ASP A 213 0.06 2.23 16.17
N PHE A 214 0.96 2.72 17.02
CA PHE A 214 2.32 2.16 17.14
C PHE A 214 2.34 0.71 17.64
N ARG A 215 1.44 0.34 18.55
CA ARG A 215 1.31 -1.06 18.97
C ARG A 215 0.88 -1.97 17.84
N GLU A 216 -0.07 -1.52 17.03
CA GLU A 216 -0.53 -2.28 15.87
C GLU A 216 0.58 -2.42 14.83
N LEU A 217 1.34 -1.35 14.54
CA LEU A 217 2.46 -1.38 13.60
C LEU A 217 3.53 -2.37 14.02
N ILE A 218 4.01 -2.28 15.27
CA ILE A 218 5.02 -3.21 15.79
C ILE A 218 4.46 -4.64 15.82
N GLY A 219 3.22 -4.82 16.27
CA GLY A 219 2.56 -6.13 16.25
C GLY A 219 2.56 -6.72 14.84
N ALA A 220 2.16 -5.96 13.83
CA ALA A 220 2.17 -6.39 12.43
C ALA A 220 3.59 -6.70 11.92
N ALA A 221 4.57 -5.85 12.23
CA ALA A 221 5.97 -6.08 11.83
C ALA A 221 6.53 -7.38 12.43
N LEU A 222 6.22 -7.67 13.68
CA LEU A 222 6.68 -8.88 14.37
C LEU A 222 6.01 -10.17 13.87
N THR A 223 4.93 -10.09 13.12
CA THR A 223 4.32 -11.26 12.47
C THR A 223 5.02 -11.66 11.16
N LYS A 224 5.94 -10.84 10.64
CA LYS A 224 6.66 -11.13 9.40
C LYS A 224 7.60 -12.32 9.59
N VAL A 225 7.54 -13.24 8.64
CA VAL A 225 8.35 -14.48 8.66
C VAL A 225 9.29 -14.58 7.47
N LEU A 226 9.02 -13.84 6.40
CA LEU A 226 9.86 -13.74 5.21
C LEU A 226 10.42 -12.32 5.16
N PRO A 227 11.73 -12.13 5.25
CA PRO A 227 12.33 -10.79 5.27
C PRO A 227 12.27 -10.09 3.92
N GLU A 228 12.32 -10.84 2.83
CA GLU A 228 12.27 -10.32 1.46
C GLU A 228 11.67 -11.36 0.51
N VAL A 229 10.69 -10.93 -0.27
CA VAL A 229 10.09 -11.70 -1.38
C VAL A 229 10.28 -10.91 -2.67
N ARG A 230 10.73 -11.57 -3.73
CA ARG A 230 10.89 -10.96 -5.05
C ARG A 230 10.08 -11.68 -6.09
N LEU A 231 9.39 -10.89 -6.91
CA LEU A 231 8.58 -11.37 -8.01
C LEU A 231 9.28 -11.06 -9.33
N ARG A 232 9.41 -12.06 -10.15
CA ARG A 232 9.84 -11.99 -11.54
C ARG A 232 8.61 -11.95 -12.42
N ILE A 233 8.53 -11.00 -13.33
CA ILE A 233 7.44 -10.89 -14.31
C ILE A 233 8.08 -10.86 -15.69
N GLY A 234 7.64 -11.75 -16.57
CA GLY A 234 8.10 -11.80 -17.97
C GLY A 234 6.94 -11.61 -18.94
N THR A 235 7.25 -11.07 -20.10
CA THR A 235 6.31 -10.87 -21.21
C THR A 235 6.80 -11.62 -22.44
N MET A 236 5.88 -11.91 -23.36
CA MET A 236 6.21 -12.55 -24.63
C MET A 236 6.75 -11.51 -25.63
N GLY A 237 7.41 -11.93 -26.71
CA GLY A 237 7.96 -11.02 -27.72
C GLY A 237 6.93 -10.15 -28.45
N TYR A 238 5.64 -10.43 -28.28
CA TYR A 238 4.50 -9.70 -28.81
C TYR A 238 3.69 -8.95 -27.74
N SER A 239 4.23 -8.86 -26.55
CA SER A 239 3.58 -8.17 -25.42
C SER A 239 4.61 -7.41 -24.59
N SER A 240 4.17 -6.40 -23.87
CA SER A 240 5.03 -5.57 -23.02
C SER A 240 4.35 -5.19 -21.73
N LEU A 241 5.10 -5.17 -20.63
CA LEU A 241 4.60 -4.75 -19.33
C LEU A 241 4.42 -3.23 -19.31
N ARG A 242 3.17 -2.77 -19.18
CA ARG A 242 2.86 -1.34 -19.14
C ARG A 242 2.99 -0.75 -17.75
N PHE A 243 2.43 -1.45 -16.76
CA PHE A 243 2.57 -1.07 -15.35
C PHE A 243 2.41 -2.26 -14.41
N VAL A 244 2.95 -2.10 -13.20
CA VAL A 244 2.69 -2.92 -12.03
C VAL A 244 2.32 -2.00 -10.88
N LYS A 245 1.12 -2.17 -10.32
CA LYS A 245 0.66 -1.42 -9.15
C LYS A 245 0.30 -2.38 -8.04
N GLN A 246 0.86 -2.22 -6.84
CA GLN A 246 0.27 -2.85 -5.67
C GLN A 246 -1.06 -2.15 -5.40
N VAL A 247 -2.13 -2.92 -5.19
CA VAL A 247 -3.49 -2.38 -4.99
C VAL A 247 -4.09 -2.81 -3.65
N ARG A 248 -3.42 -3.73 -2.95
CA ARG A 248 -3.71 -4.14 -1.57
C ARG A 248 -2.45 -4.62 -0.87
N PRO A 249 -2.22 -4.33 0.43
CA PRO A 249 -3.05 -3.53 1.34
C PRO A 249 -2.95 -2.01 1.12
N HIS A 250 -1.94 -1.54 0.40
CA HIS A 250 -1.66 -0.13 0.09
C HIS A 250 -1.57 0.04 -1.41
N GLU A 251 -2.02 1.19 -1.93
CA GLU A 251 -1.93 1.47 -3.36
C GLU A 251 -0.60 2.17 -3.70
N TYR A 252 0.25 1.48 -4.48
CA TYR A 252 1.51 2.01 -4.98
C TYR A 252 1.70 1.70 -6.45
N ASP A 253 2.05 2.69 -7.26
CA ASP A 253 2.58 2.46 -8.59
C ASP A 253 4.05 2.03 -8.46
N LEU A 254 4.34 0.77 -8.78
CA LEU A 254 5.66 0.15 -8.65
C LEU A 254 6.36 -0.01 -10.00
N THR A 255 5.82 0.54 -11.06
CA THR A 255 6.32 0.41 -12.43
C THR A 255 7.78 0.89 -12.54
N ASP A 256 8.11 2.00 -11.90
CA ASP A 256 9.47 2.55 -11.82
C ASP A 256 10.43 1.76 -10.90
N ARG A 257 9.92 0.77 -10.15
CA ARG A 257 10.68 -0.13 -9.28
C ARG A 257 10.97 -1.48 -9.90
N CYS A 258 10.42 -1.75 -11.07
CA CYS A 258 10.72 -2.93 -11.86
C CYS A 258 12.15 -2.81 -12.42
N ARG A 259 13.03 -3.74 -12.06
CA ARG A 259 14.41 -3.77 -12.54
C ARG A 259 14.52 -4.78 -13.69
N PRO A 260 15.11 -4.39 -14.84
CA PRO A 260 15.34 -5.33 -15.93
C PRO A 260 16.15 -6.56 -15.46
N ALA A 261 15.71 -7.75 -15.87
CA ALA A 261 16.34 -9.03 -15.51
C ALA A 261 16.65 -9.92 -16.73
N GLY A 262 16.18 -9.54 -17.92
CA GLY A 262 16.36 -10.22 -19.20
C GLY A 262 15.51 -9.56 -20.28
N ASP A 263 15.46 -10.15 -21.46
CA ASP A 263 14.61 -9.68 -22.55
C ASP A 263 13.13 -9.88 -22.18
N GLY A 264 12.41 -8.77 -22.01
CA GLY A 264 11.00 -8.80 -21.59
C GLY A 264 10.77 -9.23 -20.14
N GLU A 265 11.81 -9.34 -19.31
CA GLU A 265 11.72 -9.73 -17.92
C GLU A 265 12.10 -8.59 -16.97
N VAL A 266 11.37 -8.49 -15.87
CA VAL A 266 11.65 -7.58 -14.78
C VAL A 266 11.59 -8.30 -13.44
N VAL A 267 12.34 -7.80 -12.45
CA VAL A 267 12.27 -8.21 -11.05
C VAL A 267 11.76 -7.07 -10.20
N LEU A 268 10.82 -7.36 -9.32
CA LEU A 268 10.21 -6.44 -8.38
C LEU A 268 10.39 -6.96 -6.94
N SER A 269 10.95 -6.12 -6.06
CA SER A 269 10.95 -6.37 -4.62
C SER A 269 9.54 -6.14 -4.05
N LEU A 270 9.01 -7.14 -3.34
CA LEU A 270 7.72 -7.07 -2.66
C LEU A 270 7.87 -6.75 -1.17
N GLY A 271 9.10 -6.80 -0.62
CA GLY A 271 9.41 -6.62 0.79
C GLY A 271 9.08 -7.86 1.64
N SER A 272 8.91 -7.66 2.94
CA SER A 272 8.68 -8.74 3.92
C SER A 272 7.23 -9.20 3.96
N PHE A 273 7.00 -10.50 4.23
CA PHE A 273 5.67 -11.09 4.37
C PHE A 273 5.49 -11.78 5.72
N SER A 274 4.27 -11.72 6.28
CA SER A 274 3.84 -12.58 7.38
C SER A 274 3.36 -13.94 6.87
N GLY A 275 3.28 -14.94 7.75
CA GLY A 275 2.84 -16.30 7.37
C GLY A 275 1.33 -16.45 7.11
N ALA A 276 0.59 -15.35 7.05
CA ALA A 276 -0.84 -15.30 6.75
C ALA A 276 -1.17 -13.99 6.02
N GLU A 277 -0.37 -13.63 5.02
CA GLU A 277 -0.51 -12.35 4.31
C GLU A 277 -0.77 -12.57 2.83
N SER A 278 -1.69 -11.78 2.28
CA SER A 278 -1.95 -11.71 0.85
C SER A 278 -1.86 -10.27 0.38
N ARG A 279 -1.22 -10.05 -0.76
CA ARG A 279 -1.13 -8.75 -1.44
C ARG A 279 -1.53 -8.89 -2.88
N ASP A 280 -2.24 -7.88 -3.39
CA ASP A 280 -2.72 -7.89 -4.76
C ASP A 280 -1.98 -6.86 -5.60
N TYR A 281 -1.57 -7.29 -6.78
CA TYR A 281 -0.82 -6.49 -7.74
C TYR A 281 -1.60 -6.42 -9.05
N HIS A 282 -2.01 -5.21 -9.44
CA HIS A 282 -2.62 -4.96 -10.73
C HIS A 282 -1.53 -4.81 -11.78
N VAL A 283 -1.55 -5.68 -12.77
CA VAL A 283 -0.62 -5.72 -13.89
C VAL A 283 -1.38 -5.38 -15.16
N ARG A 284 -0.83 -4.48 -15.98
CA ARG A 284 -1.30 -4.25 -17.34
C ARG A 284 -0.22 -4.65 -18.33
N VAL A 285 -0.63 -5.47 -19.28
CA VAL A 285 0.20 -5.92 -20.40
C VAL A 285 -0.39 -5.32 -21.68
N ASP A 286 0.41 -4.53 -22.39
CA ASP A 286 0.06 -4.03 -23.72
C ASP A 286 0.47 -5.05 -24.79
N LEU A 287 -0.35 -5.23 -25.81
CA LEU A 287 -0.14 -6.17 -26.91
C LEU A 287 0.33 -5.43 -28.17
N ASP A 288 1.21 -6.04 -28.93
CA ASP A 288 1.62 -5.50 -30.22
C ASP A 288 0.40 -5.37 -31.15
N PRO A 289 0.09 -4.18 -31.67
CA PRO A 289 -1.03 -4.01 -32.62
C PRO A 289 -0.88 -4.83 -33.91
N ALA A 290 0.36 -5.24 -34.26
CA ALA A 290 0.64 -6.08 -35.41
C ALA A 290 0.41 -7.57 -35.13
N LEU A 291 0.10 -7.94 -33.87
CA LEU A 291 -0.16 -9.31 -33.48
C LEU A 291 -1.48 -9.78 -34.11
N GLU A 292 -1.43 -10.78 -34.96
CA GLU A 292 -2.62 -11.43 -35.46
C GLU A 292 -3.37 -12.17 -34.34
N PRO A 293 -4.65 -11.89 -34.11
CA PRO A 293 -5.45 -12.58 -33.11
C PRO A 293 -5.54 -14.08 -33.41
N SER A 294 -5.29 -14.92 -32.39
CA SER A 294 -5.63 -16.35 -32.44
C SER A 294 -7.00 -16.52 -31.80
N TYR A 295 -8.05 -16.66 -32.63
CA TYR A 295 -9.41 -16.78 -32.12
C TYR A 295 -9.65 -18.15 -31.49
N GLU A 296 -10.36 -18.13 -30.36
CA GLU A 296 -10.79 -19.32 -29.59
C GLU A 296 -9.62 -20.18 -29.04
N GLU A 297 -8.40 -19.65 -29.07
CA GLU A 297 -7.22 -20.29 -28.49
C GLU A 297 -6.62 -19.45 -27.36
N ASP A 298 -6.16 -20.12 -26.30
CA ASP A 298 -5.44 -19.47 -25.20
C ASP A 298 -4.03 -19.11 -25.64
N ARG A 299 -3.67 -17.83 -25.45
CA ARG A 299 -2.34 -17.33 -25.75
C ARG A 299 -1.71 -16.76 -24.49
N GLN A 300 -0.53 -17.23 -24.14
CA GLN A 300 0.22 -16.67 -23.02
C GLN A 300 0.67 -15.24 -23.36
N LEU A 301 0.37 -14.29 -22.49
CA LEU A 301 0.72 -12.88 -22.68
C LEU A 301 1.84 -12.45 -21.74
N ALA A 302 1.82 -12.99 -20.52
CA ALA A 302 2.84 -12.75 -19.52
C ALA A 302 2.89 -13.94 -18.54
N TRP A 303 3.89 -13.93 -17.68
CA TRP A 303 4.03 -14.88 -16.59
C TRP A 303 4.61 -14.18 -15.34
N ALA A 304 4.42 -14.78 -14.18
CA ALA A 304 4.99 -14.32 -12.93
C ALA A 304 5.49 -15.51 -12.10
N ALA A 305 6.68 -15.39 -11.51
CA ALA A 305 7.27 -16.41 -10.66
C ALA A 305 8.07 -15.76 -9.53
N PHE A 306 8.25 -16.49 -8.43
CA PHE A 306 9.11 -16.01 -7.34
C PHE A 306 10.59 -16.25 -7.64
N GLU A 307 11.45 -15.32 -7.23
CA GLU A 307 12.86 -15.66 -7.07
C GLU A 307 13.01 -16.66 -5.90
N PRO A 308 13.94 -17.63 -6.00
CA PRO A 308 14.12 -18.64 -4.95
C PRO A 308 14.43 -18.00 -3.60
N VAL A 309 13.66 -18.38 -2.56
CA VAL A 309 13.90 -18.01 -1.17
C VAL A 309 14.28 -19.26 -0.37
N ALA A 310 15.39 -19.21 0.34
CA ALA A 310 15.89 -20.37 1.06
C ALA A 310 14.90 -20.87 2.12
N GLY A 311 14.54 -22.17 2.04
CA GLY A 311 13.62 -22.82 2.98
C GLY A 311 12.14 -22.47 2.78
N VAL A 312 11.79 -21.81 1.68
CA VAL A 312 10.43 -21.47 1.29
C VAL A 312 10.04 -22.30 0.08
N ARG A 313 8.85 -22.90 0.14
CA ARG A 313 8.22 -23.53 -1.02
C ARG A 313 7.44 -22.46 -1.78
N ALA A 314 7.68 -22.36 -3.07
CA ALA A 314 6.94 -21.45 -3.94
C ALA A 314 6.20 -22.26 -5.01
N ASP A 315 5.04 -21.76 -5.42
CA ASP A 315 4.35 -22.26 -6.59
C ASP A 315 5.21 -22.10 -7.84
N ASP A 316 4.89 -22.90 -8.84
CA ASP A 316 5.43 -22.76 -10.19
C ASP A 316 4.96 -21.43 -10.81
N GLU A 317 5.35 -21.20 -12.05
CA GLU A 317 5.02 -20.01 -12.81
C GLU A 317 3.49 -19.81 -12.93
N ALA A 318 3.01 -18.63 -12.58
CA ALA A 318 1.65 -18.19 -12.81
C ALA A 318 1.53 -17.48 -14.17
N VAL A 319 0.53 -17.84 -14.98
CA VAL A 319 0.45 -17.42 -16.39
C VAL A 319 -0.73 -16.47 -16.60
N VAL A 320 -0.49 -15.35 -17.27
CA VAL A 320 -1.50 -14.44 -17.80
C VAL A 320 -1.81 -14.83 -19.23
N VAL A 321 -3.07 -15.22 -19.50
CA VAL A 321 -3.50 -15.69 -20.81
C VAL A 321 -4.56 -14.79 -21.41
N GLY A 322 -4.53 -14.60 -22.75
CA GLY A 322 -5.59 -13.94 -23.50
C GLY A 322 -6.19 -14.92 -24.51
N ARG A 323 -7.48 -14.75 -24.78
CA ARG A 323 -8.21 -15.46 -25.83
C ARG A 323 -9.08 -14.47 -26.60
N TRP A 324 -8.78 -14.26 -27.87
CA TRP A 324 -9.67 -13.48 -28.72
C TRP A 324 -10.89 -14.30 -29.07
N THR A 325 -12.05 -13.65 -29.04
CA THR A 325 -13.33 -14.31 -29.31
C THR A 325 -14.20 -13.44 -30.22
N HIS A 326 -15.01 -14.12 -31.07
CA HIS A 326 -16.04 -13.49 -31.86
C HIS A 326 -17.33 -13.22 -31.04
N ASP A 327 -17.43 -13.78 -29.85
CA ASP A 327 -18.52 -13.49 -28.94
C ASP A 327 -18.38 -12.06 -28.37
N ARG A 328 -19.35 -11.20 -28.67
CA ARG A 328 -19.37 -9.81 -28.23
C ARG A 328 -19.69 -9.63 -26.73
N VAL A 329 -20.14 -10.67 -26.06
CA VAL A 329 -20.52 -10.60 -24.64
C VAL A 329 -19.36 -10.95 -23.75
N GLN A 330 -18.60 -11.99 -24.07
CA GLN A 330 -17.49 -12.47 -23.25
C GLN A 330 -16.44 -11.39 -22.90
N PRO A 331 -15.97 -10.56 -23.83
CA PRO A 331 -15.01 -9.49 -23.49
C PRO A 331 -15.57 -8.40 -22.57
N THR A 332 -16.91 -8.30 -22.42
CA THR A 332 -17.53 -7.32 -21.53
C THR A 332 -17.66 -7.82 -20.08
N LEU A 333 -17.38 -9.10 -19.83
CA LEU A 333 -17.42 -9.74 -18.51
C LEU A 333 -16.11 -9.48 -17.78
N VAL A 334 -15.94 -8.27 -17.23
CA VAL A 334 -14.75 -7.93 -16.48
C VAL A 334 -14.71 -8.72 -15.16
N HIS A 335 -13.55 -9.34 -14.86
CA HIS A 335 -13.38 -10.05 -13.60
C HIS A 335 -13.65 -9.12 -12.40
N PRO A 336 -14.43 -9.52 -11.38
CA PRO A 336 -14.82 -8.64 -10.27
C PRO A 336 -13.64 -7.96 -9.57
N MET A 337 -12.54 -8.65 -9.35
CA MET A 337 -11.35 -8.07 -8.74
C MET A 337 -10.70 -6.99 -9.63
N VAL A 338 -10.62 -7.20 -10.94
CA VAL A 338 -10.09 -6.19 -11.87
C VAL A 338 -10.97 -4.94 -11.85
N LEU A 339 -12.29 -5.12 -11.84
CA LEU A 339 -13.25 -4.02 -11.76
C LEU A 339 -13.13 -3.26 -10.44
N GLN A 340 -13.01 -3.97 -9.33
CA GLN A 340 -12.87 -3.40 -7.99
C GLN A 340 -11.62 -2.53 -7.89
N TYR A 341 -10.47 -3.03 -8.31
CA TYR A 341 -9.20 -2.28 -8.21
C TYR A 341 -9.10 -1.12 -9.20
N THR A 342 -9.76 -1.21 -10.35
CA THR A 342 -9.88 -0.04 -11.24
C THR A 342 -10.69 1.07 -10.56
N ALA A 343 -11.78 0.73 -9.87
CA ALA A 343 -12.58 1.72 -9.13
C ALA A 343 -11.84 2.29 -7.90
N GLN A 344 -10.95 1.52 -7.28
CA GLN A 344 -10.08 2.02 -6.19
C GLN A 344 -9.04 3.02 -6.70
N ALA A 345 -8.43 2.77 -7.86
CA ALA A 345 -7.50 3.72 -8.49
C ALA A 345 -8.19 5.06 -8.80
N GLU A 346 -9.43 5.03 -9.33
CA GLU A 346 -10.22 6.23 -9.54
C GLU A 346 -10.49 7.00 -8.23
N LEU A 347 -10.74 6.27 -7.14
CA LEU A 347 -10.92 6.86 -5.81
C LEU A 347 -9.65 7.56 -5.32
N ALA A 348 -8.50 6.91 -5.42
CA ALA A 348 -7.20 7.47 -5.02
C ALA A 348 -6.85 8.73 -5.84
N GLU A 349 -7.11 8.71 -7.14
CA GLU A 349 -6.94 9.88 -8.01
C GLU A 349 -7.86 11.04 -7.58
N ALA A 350 -9.13 10.76 -7.28
CA ALA A 350 -10.09 11.78 -6.85
C ALA A 350 -9.71 12.41 -5.50
N LEU A 351 -9.21 11.59 -4.54
CA LEU A 351 -8.71 12.09 -3.25
C LEU A 351 -7.52 13.05 -3.45
N THR A 352 -6.59 12.67 -4.31
CA THR A 352 -5.40 13.47 -4.63
C THR A 352 -5.76 14.75 -5.37
N ALA A 353 -6.59 14.64 -6.40
CA ALA A 353 -7.03 15.78 -7.22
C ALA A 353 -7.74 16.86 -6.39
N GLY A 354 -8.58 16.45 -5.43
CA GLY A 354 -9.25 17.38 -4.52
C GLY A 354 -8.27 18.14 -3.62
N GLY A 355 -7.27 17.43 -3.07
CA GLY A 355 -6.20 18.05 -2.27
C GLY A 355 -5.36 19.04 -3.07
N ASN A 356 -4.96 18.67 -4.29
CA ASN A 356 -4.18 19.53 -5.20
C ASN A 356 -4.99 20.76 -5.65
N ALA A 357 -6.28 20.58 -5.93
CA ALA A 357 -7.16 21.68 -6.29
C ALA A 357 -7.28 22.69 -5.14
N LEU A 358 -7.43 22.21 -3.90
CA LEU A 358 -7.52 23.08 -2.73
C LEU A 358 -6.20 23.80 -2.44
N ALA A 359 -5.06 23.13 -2.58
CA ALA A 359 -3.73 23.75 -2.46
C ALA A 359 -3.51 24.85 -3.51
N ALA A 360 -4.16 24.73 -4.67
CA ALA A 360 -4.15 25.73 -5.75
C ALA A 360 -5.28 26.80 -5.62
N ASN A 361 -5.99 26.87 -4.48
CA ASN A 361 -7.13 27.74 -4.21
C ASN A 361 -8.31 27.60 -5.21
N ARG A 362 -8.52 26.38 -5.76
CA ARG A 362 -9.60 26.04 -6.70
C ARG A 362 -10.68 25.23 -5.99
N ALA A 363 -11.50 25.93 -5.18
CA ALA A 363 -12.52 25.31 -4.33
C ALA A 363 -13.55 24.46 -5.08
N GLU A 364 -14.06 24.95 -6.20
CA GLU A 364 -15.04 24.20 -7.02
C GLU A 364 -14.46 22.92 -7.63
N ASP A 365 -13.17 22.94 -8.01
CA ASP A 365 -12.47 21.75 -8.51
C ASP A 365 -12.27 20.73 -7.38
N ALA A 366 -11.96 21.20 -6.15
CA ALA A 366 -11.85 20.35 -4.99
C ALA A 366 -13.18 19.70 -4.62
N GLU A 367 -14.30 20.45 -4.65
CA GLU A 367 -15.64 19.92 -4.42
C GLU A 367 -16.01 18.85 -5.46
N ARG A 368 -15.71 19.09 -6.74
CA ARG A 368 -15.96 18.09 -7.81
C ARG A 368 -15.16 16.82 -7.62
N ALA A 369 -13.87 16.95 -7.32
CA ALA A 369 -12.99 15.80 -7.12
C ALA A 369 -13.37 14.99 -5.87
N TRP A 370 -13.58 15.66 -4.73
CA TRP A 370 -14.01 14.98 -3.52
C TRP A 370 -15.46 14.51 -3.56
N GLY A 371 -16.31 15.13 -4.38
CA GLY A 371 -17.63 14.61 -4.70
C GLY A 371 -17.56 13.27 -5.43
N THR A 372 -16.66 13.15 -6.41
CA THR A 372 -16.36 11.89 -7.07
C THR A 372 -15.83 10.85 -6.06
N ALA A 373 -14.93 11.25 -5.16
CA ALA A 373 -14.42 10.36 -4.11
C ALA A 373 -15.53 9.88 -3.16
N VAL A 374 -16.45 10.74 -2.74
CA VAL A 374 -17.61 10.37 -1.90
C VAL A 374 -18.50 9.36 -2.63
N ARG A 375 -18.80 9.58 -3.88
CA ARG A 375 -19.62 8.64 -4.68
C ARG A 375 -18.94 7.27 -4.78
N LEU A 376 -17.66 7.23 -5.17
CA LEU A 376 -16.89 5.99 -5.31
C LEU A 376 -16.76 5.25 -3.97
N ALA A 377 -16.43 5.96 -2.89
CA ALA A 377 -16.33 5.37 -1.56
C ALA A 377 -17.68 4.82 -1.07
N THR A 378 -18.79 5.48 -1.41
CA THR A 378 -20.15 4.99 -1.10
C THR A 378 -20.50 3.74 -1.89
N GLU A 379 -20.20 3.71 -3.19
CA GLU A 379 -20.39 2.53 -4.05
C GLU A 379 -19.58 1.31 -3.57
N GLN A 380 -18.40 1.55 -3.00
CA GLN A 380 -17.49 0.52 -2.46
C GLN A 380 -17.78 0.14 -1.00
N GLY A 381 -18.66 0.86 -0.30
CA GLY A 381 -18.91 0.66 1.13
C GLY A 381 -17.70 1.02 2.02
N ASN A 382 -16.81 1.92 1.56
CA ASN A 382 -15.60 2.31 2.28
C ASN A 382 -15.90 3.41 3.32
N GLU A 383 -16.43 2.99 4.48
CA GLU A 383 -16.81 3.90 5.56
C GLU A 383 -15.62 4.65 6.16
N GLU A 384 -14.42 4.10 6.12
CA GLU A 384 -13.22 4.77 6.63
C GLU A 384 -12.90 6.02 5.80
N ILE A 385 -12.85 5.89 4.48
CA ILE A 385 -12.63 7.01 3.56
C ILE A 385 -13.79 8.02 3.65
N LEU A 386 -15.04 7.55 3.76
CA LEU A 386 -16.19 8.42 3.96
C LEU A 386 -16.09 9.22 5.26
N ALA A 387 -15.64 8.59 6.36
CA ALA A 387 -15.43 9.28 7.63
C ALA A 387 -14.34 10.36 7.53
N ARG A 388 -13.27 10.11 6.79
CA ARG A 388 -12.22 11.12 6.53
C ARG A 388 -12.76 12.27 5.67
N LEU A 389 -13.47 11.98 4.57
CA LEU A 389 -14.07 12.99 3.70
C LEU A 389 -15.09 13.87 4.42
N ARG A 390 -15.95 13.32 5.30
CA ARG A 390 -16.93 14.09 6.10
C ARG A 390 -16.30 15.13 7.03
N ARG A 391 -14.99 15.07 7.28
CA ARG A 391 -14.26 16.09 8.05
C ARG A 391 -13.90 17.32 7.22
N VAL A 392 -13.89 17.19 5.89
CA VAL A 392 -13.50 18.26 4.96
C VAL A 392 -14.63 18.74 4.06
N VAL A 393 -15.67 17.91 3.87
CA VAL A 393 -16.86 18.25 3.08
C VAL A 393 -18.16 17.89 3.79
N ASP A 394 -19.19 18.70 3.57
CA ASP A 394 -20.58 18.35 3.86
C ASP A 394 -21.15 17.60 2.66
N VAL A 395 -21.60 16.35 2.88
CA VAL A 395 -22.17 15.50 1.82
C VAL A 395 -23.63 15.87 1.62
N LEU A 396 -23.96 16.46 0.48
CA LEU A 396 -25.32 16.86 0.11
C LEU A 396 -26.09 15.73 -0.57
N ASP A 397 -25.40 14.94 -1.39
CA ASP A 397 -25.95 13.78 -2.10
C ASP A 397 -24.77 12.82 -2.42
N ALA A 398 -24.67 11.74 -1.67
CA ALA A 398 -23.58 10.78 -1.80
C ALA A 398 -23.62 10.04 -3.16
N GLY A 399 -24.80 9.64 -3.61
CA GLY A 399 -24.99 8.90 -4.88
C GLY A 399 -24.68 9.74 -6.11
N ALA A 400 -24.97 11.04 -6.08
CA ALA A 400 -24.64 11.98 -7.16
C ALA A 400 -23.25 12.62 -6.98
N GLY A 401 -22.54 12.35 -5.87
CA GLY A 401 -21.26 12.94 -5.57
C GLY A 401 -21.32 14.46 -5.35
N ARG A 402 -22.44 14.98 -4.83
CA ARG A 402 -22.57 16.41 -4.54
C ARG A 402 -22.13 16.70 -3.11
N VAL A 403 -21.11 17.53 -2.99
CA VAL A 403 -20.54 17.95 -1.72
C VAL A 403 -20.34 19.46 -1.67
N ARG A 404 -20.10 19.99 -0.48
CA ARG A 404 -19.67 21.36 -0.24
C ARG A 404 -18.48 21.36 0.72
N LEU A 405 -17.46 22.14 0.43
CA LEU A 405 -16.33 22.33 1.34
C LEU A 405 -16.80 22.90 2.66
N ARG A 406 -16.30 22.34 3.75
CA ARG A 406 -16.54 22.84 5.09
C ARG A 406 -15.65 24.06 5.35
N PRO A 407 -16.21 25.21 5.79
CA PRO A 407 -15.42 26.41 6.10
C PRO A 407 -14.42 26.19 7.24
N ASP A 408 -14.71 25.25 8.13
CA ASP A 408 -13.92 24.89 9.31
C ASP A 408 -12.96 23.72 9.08
N ALA A 409 -12.81 23.24 7.83
CA ALA A 409 -11.91 22.15 7.49
C ALA A 409 -10.45 22.54 7.76
N GLY A 410 -9.90 21.98 8.84
CA GLY A 410 -8.50 22.21 9.22
C GLY A 410 -7.52 21.51 8.25
N ARG A 411 -6.32 22.07 8.11
CA ARG A 411 -5.27 21.53 7.23
C ARG A 411 -4.94 20.07 7.56
N SER A 412 -4.88 19.69 8.82
CA SER A 412 -4.65 18.30 9.24
C SER A 412 -5.71 17.33 8.71
N ALA A 413 -7.00 17.72 8.69
CA ALA A 413 -8.06 16.90 8.11
C ALA A 413 -7.91 16.74 6.60
N ILE A 414 -7.47 17.79 5.90
CA ILE A 414 -7.18 17.76 4.46
C ILE A 414 -6.02 16.78 4.17
N LEU A 415 -4.93 16.89 4.92
CA LEU A 415 -3.78 15.99 4.78
C LEU A 415 -4.17 14.53 5.04
N ASN A 416 -5.04 14.28 6.04
CA ASN A 416 -5.57 12.95 6.33
C ASN A 416 -6.37 12.36 5.16
N VAL A 417 -7.14 13.18 4.44
CA VAL A 417 -7.85 12.73 3.23
C VAL A 417 -6.84 12.39 2.12
N VAL A 418 -5.86 13.25 1.88
CA VAL A 418 -4.89 13.06 0.77
C VAL A 418 -4.01 11.83 1.00
N ILE A 419 -3.51 11.62 2.23
CA ILE A 419 -2.62 10.48 2.52
C ILE A 419 -3.36 9.14 2.50
N SER A 420 -4.69 9.14 2.66
CA SER A 420 -5.47 7.91 2.69
C SER A 420 -5.38 7.08 1.40
N ARG A 421 -4.91 7.65 0.30
CA ARG A 421 -4.57 6.91 -0.94
C ARG A 421 -3.49 5.83 -0.73
N VAL A 422 -2.58 6.01 0.23
CA VAL A 422 -1.51 5.07 0.58
C VAL A 422 -1.69 4.50 1.99
N SER A 423 -2.81 4.79 2.66
CA SER A 423 -3.23 4.13 3.90
C SER A 423 -3.77 2.74 3.57
N ARG A 424 -3.85 1.89 4.59
CA ARG A 424 -4.38 0.53 4.43
C ARG A 424 -5.78 0.56 3.84
N ILE A 425 -5.98 -0.05 2.68
CA ILE A 425 -7.26 -0.09 1.97
C ILE A 425 -8.13 -1.20 2.56
N GLY A 426 -9.30 -0.83 3.04
CA GLY A 426 -10.50 -1.52 3.47
C GLY A 426 -10.57 -3.05 3.60
N PRO A 427 -11.74 -3.62 3.94
CA PRO A 427 -11.89 -5.05 4.20
C PRO A 427 -11.44 -5.90 3.00
N GLU A 428 -10.87 -7.06 3.34
CA GLU A 428 -10.49 -8.05 2.32
C GLU A 428 -11.66 -8.30 1.37
N PRO A 429 -11.39 -8.32 0.04
CA PRO A 429 -12.38 -8.87 -0.87
C PRO A 429 -12.70 -10.27 -0.36
N THR A 430 -13.95 -10.55 -0.07
CA THR A 430 -14.37 -11.92 0.28
C THR A 430 -13.95 -12.80 -0.88
N ALA A 431 -12.94 -13.62 -0.66
CA ALA A 431 -12.53 -14.63 -1.60
C ALA A 431 -13.74 -15.55 -1.83
N GLY A 432 -14.23 -15.54 -3.06
CA GLY A 432 -15.17 -16.56 -3.50
C GLY A 432 -16.64 -16.18 -3.46
N GLU A 433 -17.10 -15.36 -4.40
CA GLU A 433 -18.29 -15.84 -5.11
C GLU A 433 -17.79 -16.88 -6.12
N PRO A 434 -18.40 -18.09 -6.14
CA PRO A 434 -17.98 -19.13 -7.08
C PRO A 434 -18.11 -18.61 -8.50
N GLU A 435 -17.13 -18.94 -9.37
CA GLU A 435 -17.31 -18.77 -10.80
C GLU A 435 -18.71 -19.28 -11.17
N PRO A 436 -19.52 -18.52 -11.93
CA PRO A 436 -20.82 -18.96 -12.34
C PRO A 436 -20.66 -20.30 -13.05
N ALA A 437 -21.34 -21.33 -12.53
CA ALA A 437 -21.28 -22.66 -13.11
C ALA A 437 -21.56 -22.55 -14.62
N PRO A 438 -20.74 -23.17 -15.48
CA PRO A 438 -20.92 -23.09 -16.92
C PRO A 438 -22.32 -23.62 -17.27
N GLY A 439 -23.19 -22.75 -17.80
CA GLY A 439 -24.51 -23.12 -18.27
C GLY A 439 -25.72 -22.37 -17.69
N GLN A 440 -25.54 -21.44 -16.75
CA GLN A 440 -26.68 -20.63 -16.32
C GLN A 440 -26.95 -19.44 -17.28
N PRO A 441 -28.21 -19.20 -17.68
CA PRO A 441 -28.53 -18.11 -18.62
C PRO A 441 -28.31 -16.73 -17.98
N PRO A 442 -27.85 -15.74 -18.77
CA PRO A 442 -27.65 -14.38 -18.30
C PRO A 442 -28.99 -13.74 -17.87
N VAL A 443 -28.93 -12.84 -16.88
CA VAL A 443 -30.09 -12.15 -16.31
C VAL A 443 -30.26 -10.78 -16.97
N ALA A 444 -31.45 -10.49 -17.49
CA ALA A 444 -31.76 -9.18 -18.07
C ALA A 444 -32.01 -8.14 -16.97
N CYS A 445 -31.35 -7.00 -17.07
CA CYS A 445 -31.55 -5.90 -16.13
C CYS A 445 -32.97 -5.30 -16.27
N PRO A 446 -33.73 -5.18 -15.18
CA PRO A 446 -35.07 -4.61 -15.22
C PRO A 446 -35.08 -3.12 -15.60
N LYS A 447 -33.96 -2.40 -15.38
CA LYS A 447 -33.87 -0.95 -15.65
C LYS A 447 -33.41 -0.64 -17.06
N CYS A 448 -32.40 -1.30 -17.62
CA CYS A 448 -31.82 -0.96 -18.94
C CYS A 448 -31.90 -2.12 -19.94
N ARG A 449 -32.46 -3.28 -19.55
CA ARG A 449 -32.64 -4.50 -20.36
C ARG A 449 -31.30 -5.14 -20.83
N LYS A 450 -30.16 -4.63 -20.42
CA LYS A 450 -28.86 -5.21 -20.75
C LYS A 450 -28.69 -6.54 -20.00
N LEU A 451 -28.15 -7.55 -20.69
CA LEU A 451 -27.87 -8.86 -20.09
C LEU A 451 -26.66 -8.74 -19.17
N SER A 452 -26.76 -9.33 -18.00
CA SER A 452 -25.70 -9.48 -17.03
C SER A 452 -25.48 -10.94 -16.71
N PRO A 453 -24.28 -11.40 -16.33
CA PRO A 453 -24.04 -12.80 -15.98
C PRO A 453 -25.01 -13.32 -14.91
N ALA A 454 -25.30 -14.62 -14.94
CA ALA A 454 -26.04 -15.26 -13.86
C ALA A 454 -25.27 -15.05 -12.54
N GLY A 455 -25.98 -14.68 -11.46
CA GLY A 455 -25.38 -14.38 -10.16
C GLY A 455 -24.82 -12.96 -10.00
N ALA A 456 -24.84 -12.12 -11.04
CA ALA A 456 -24.45 -10.73 -10.92
C ALA A 456 -25.40 -9.94 -10.01
N ARG A 457 -24.89 -9.33 -8.94
CA ARG A 457 -25.68 -8.49 -8.02
C ARG A 457 -26.10 -7.17 -8.62
N PHE A 458 -25.35 -6.67 -9.61
CA PHE A 458 -25.57 -5.38 -10.26
C PHE A 458 -25.49 -5.51 -11.78
N CYS A 459 -26.29 -4.71 -12.48
CA CYS A 459 -26.27 -4.66 -13.94
C CYS A 459 -24.94 -4.10 -14.47
N THR A 460 -24.27 -4.82 -15.36
CA THR A 460 -23.03 -4.42 -16.01
C THR A 460 -23.18 -3.18 -16.92
N GLY A 461 -24.41 -2.79 -17.26
CA GLY A 461 -24.67 -1.63 -18.11
C GLY A 461 -25.08 -0.36 -17.39
N CYS A 462 -25.94 -0.46 -16.36
CA CYS A 462 -26.47 0.71 -15.65
C CYS A 462 -26.28 0.63 -14.14
N ARG A 463 -25.58 -0.40 -13.64
CA ARG A 463 -25.29 -0.66 -12.22
C ARG A 463 -26.52 -0.73 -11.30
N ALA A 464 -27.71 -0.90 -11.85
CA ALA A 464 -28.89 -1.15 -11.04
C ALA A 464 -28.77 -2.52 -10.36
N PRO A 465 -29.21 -2.68 -9.09
CA PRO A 465 -29.20 -3.97 -8.43
C PRO A 465 -30.08 -4.97 -9.20
N LEU A 466 -29.58 -6.18 -9.39
CA LEU A 466 -30.29 -7.30 -9.95
C LEU A 466 -30.84 -8.12 -8.77
N ALA A 467 -32.15 -8.41 -8.76
CA ALA A 467 -32.72 -9.22 -7.70
C ALA A 467 -32.08 -10.62 -7.71
N GLU A 468 -31.79 -11.17 -6.53
CA GLU A 468 -31.45 -12.59 -6.37
C GLU A 468 -32.60 -13.40 -6.93
N ALA A 469 -32.31 -14.27 -7.90
CA ALA A 469 -33.26 -15.28 -8.30
C ALA A 469 -33.45 -16.22 -7.08
N THR A 470 -34.53 -16.01 -6.35
CA THR A 470 -35.00 -17.00 -5.35
C THR A 470 -35.19 -18.33 -6.06
N ALA A 471 -34.42 -19.34 -5.64
CA ALA A 471 -34.56 -20.71 -6.05
C ALA A 471 -35.90 -21.30 -5.58
#